data_888632a39214aabda4e838ca5734cc0b
#
_entry.id   888632a39214aabda4e838ca5734cc0b
#
_cell.length_a   1.000
_cell.length_b   1.000
_cell.length_c   1.000
_cell.angle_alpha   90.00
_cell.angle_beta   90.00
_cell.angle_gamma   90.00
#
_symmetry.space_group_name_H-M   'P 1'
#
loop_
_entity.id
_entity.type
_entity.pdbx_description
1 polymer ?
#
loop_
_entity_poly.entity_id
_entity_poly.type
_entity_poly.pdbx_seq_one_letter_code
_entity_poly.pdbx_strand_id
1 'polypeptide(L)'
;MKNRGIVFKLISLIFVTSVIFFLIVSNHNAKKTRSIFKGNLRNSAENLSYSTLNKIETIIKAVEKIPQQMAYSLEGSTYTKEDLLSLIRQTVENNPEIYGSTIAFEPYMFDPDSFYFAPYYYKHKDEIKFTYIGSE
;
A
#
# COMPACT_ATOMS: atom_id res chain seq x y z
N MET A 1 2.37 77.62 18.35
CA MET A 1 3.18 76.34 18.48
C MET A 1 2.54 75.26 19.39
N LYS A 2 1.30 75.45 19.88
CA LYS A 2 0.66 74.57 20.88
C LYS A 2 -0.02 73.29 20.30
N ASN A 3 -0.29 73.25 18.99
CA ASN A 3 -1.08 72.15 18.36
C ASN A 3 -0.25 70.95 17.92
N ARG A 4 1.09 71.06 17.76
CA ARG A 4 1.97 69.93 17.39
C ARG A 4 2.00 68.83 18.45
N GLY A 5 1.91 69.16 19.73
CA GLY A 5 1.91 68.20 20.83
C GLY A 5 0.62 67.35 20.90
N ILE A 6 -0.52 67.94 20.52
CA ILE A 6 -1.83 67.26 20.53
C ILE A 6 -1.90 66.29 19.36
N VAL A 7 -1.48 66.69 18.18
CA VAL A 7 -1.48 65.86 16.95
C VAL A 7 -0.55 64.65 17.16
N PHE A 8 0.63 64.87 17.71
CA PHE A 8 1.56 63.79 18.02
C PHE A 8 0.99 62.76 19.03
N LYS A 9 0.34 63.23 20.10
CA LYS A 9 -0.33 62.35 21.08
C LYS A 9 -1.45 61.54 20.44
N LEU A 10 -2.24 62.14 19.53
CA LEU A 10 -3.35 61.48 18.86
C LEU A 10 -2.84 60.38 17.87
N ILE A 11 -1.81 60.68 17.09
CA ILE A 11 -1.16 59.72 16.20
C ILE A 11 -0.55 58.57 16.99
N SER A 12 0.15 58.86 18.09
CA SER A 12 0.75 57.83 18.96
C SER A 12 -0.32 56.92 19.57
N LEU A 13 -1.49 57.47 19.97
CA LEU A 13 -2.60 56.70 20.52
C LEU A 13 -3.19 55.74 19.47
N ILE A 14 -3.41 56.23 18.27
CA ILE A 14 -3.94 55.40 17.14
C ILE A 14 -2.96 54.31 16.79
N PHE A 15 -1.67 54.63 16.75
CA PHE A 15 -0.64 53.61 16.43
C PHE A 15 -0.57 52.49 17.48
N VAL A 16 -0.56 52.87 18.77
CA VAL A 16 -0.53 51.87 19.85
C VAL A 16 -1.76 50.98 19.86
N THR A 17 -2.96 51.54 19.67
CA THR A 17 -4.20 50.75 19.59
C THR A 17 -4.22 49.84 18.38
N SER A 18 -3.73 50.27 17.23
CA SER A 18 -3.62 49.44 16.01
C SER A 18 -2.64 48.26 16.22
N VAL A 19 -1.49 48.49 16.88
CA VAL A 19 -0.52 47.43 17.18
C VAL A 19 -1.12 46.41 18.15
N ILE A 20 -1.81 46.84 19.19
CA ILE A 20 -2.47 45.96 20.16
C ILE A 20 -3.52 45.10 19.44
N PHE A 21 -4.37 45.69 18.62
CA PHE A 21 -5.40 45.01 17.85
C PHE A 21 -4.77 43.96 16.90
N PHE A 22 -3.73 44.35 16.18
CA PHE A 22 -3.00 43.41 15.29
C PHE A 22 -2.42 42.19 16.04
N LEU A 23 -1.83 42.40 17.20
CA LEU A 23 -1.29 41.32 18.03
C LEU A 23 -2.38 40.36 18.51
N ILE A 24 -3.54 40.88 18.90
CA ILE A 24 -4.68 40.05 19.34
C ILE A 24 -5.19 39.19 18.17
N VAL A 25 -5.42 39.80 17.01
CA VAL A 25 -5.92 39.12 15.80
C VAL A 25 -4.89 38.08 15.31
N SER A 26 -3.62 38.43 15.27
CA SER A 26 -2.54 37.53 14.86
C SER A 26 -2.45 36.30 15.76
N ASN A 27 -2.53 36.50 17.06
CA ASN A 27 -2.46 35.39 18.02
C ASN A 27 -3.69 34.46 17.93
N HIS A 28 -4.87 35.04 17.72
CA HIS A 28 -6.10 34.27 17.52
C HIS A 28 -6.05 33.44 16.24
N ASN A 29 -5.63 34.03 15.13
CA ASN A 29 -5.49 33.36 13.86
C ASN A 29 -4.43 32.25 13.90
N ALA A 30 -3.30 32.47 14.55
CA ALA A 30 -2.25 31.47 14.70
C ALA A 30 -2.73 30.19 15.45
N LYS A 31 -3.51 30.38 16.52
CA LYS A 31 -4.10 29.24 17.26
C LYS A 31 -5.11 28.47 16.40
N LYS A 32 -6.01 29.17 15.69
CA LYS A 32 -7.01 28.56 14.81
C LYS A 32 -6.36 27.81 13.65
N THR A 33 -5.36 28.39 13.00
CA THR A 33 -4.61 27.76 11.91
C THR A 33 -3.89 26.48 12.37
N ARG A 34 -3.24 26.50 13.53
CA ARG A 34 -2.60 25.31 14.09
C ARG A 34 -3.60 24.19 14.39
N SER A 35 -4.77 24.51 14.88
CA SER A 35 -5.81 23.51 15.17
C SER A 35 -6.33 22.85 13.88
N ILE A 36 -6.63 23.67 12.86
CA ILE A 36 -7.07 23.18 11.54
C ILE A 36 -5.99 22.32 10.88
N PHE A 37 -4.73 22.78 10.93
CA PHE A 37 -3.62 22.06 10.35
C PHE A 37 -3.41 20.69 11.02
N LYS A 38 -3.45 20.62 12.35
CA LYS A 38 -3.38 19.35 13.10
C LYS A 38 -4.54 18.42 12.75
N GLY A 39 -5.76 18.94 12.65
CA GLY A 39 -6.93 18.16 12.25
C GLY A 39 -6.78 17.58 10.83
N ASN A 40 -6.35 18.39 9.88
CA ASN A 40 -6.15 17.96 8.50
C ASN A 40 -5.04 16.92 8.37
N LEU A 41 -3.92 17.09 9.08
CA LEU A 41 -2.84 16.10 9.11
C LEU A 41 -3.31 14.77 9.68
N ARG A 42 -4.05 14.80 10.78
CA ARG A 42 -4.59 13.59 11.40
C ARG A 42 -5.54 12.86 10.44
N ASN A 43 -6.50 13.56 9.86
CA ASN A 43 -7.45 12.99 8.91
C ASN A 43 -6.74 12.42 7.66
N SER A 44 -5.72 13.13 7.16
CA SER A 44 -4.93 12.65 6.03
C SER A 44 -4.14 11.37 6.38
N ALA A 45 -3.55 11.31 7.57
CA ALA A 45 -2.84 10.14 8.04
C ALA A 45 -3.79 8.94 8.26
N GLU A 46 -4.96 9.17 8.86
CA GLU A 46 -5.98 8.14 9.05
C GLU A 46 -6.49 7.61 7.69
N ASN A 47 -6.83 8.50 6.75
CA ASN A 47 -7.29 8.10 5.42
C ASN A 47 -6.23 7.31 4.65
N LEU A 48 -4.95 7.72 4.72
CA LEU A 48 -3.85 7.00 4.10
C LEU A 48 -3.67 5.61 4.72
N SER A 49 -3.78 5.53 6.05
CA SER A 49 -3.69 4.27 6.78
C SER A 49 -4.80 3.30 6.37
N TYR A 50 -6.07 3.74 6.35
CA TYR A 50 -7.19 2.93 5.90
C TYR A 50 -7.07 2.50 4.44
N SER A 51 -6.64 3.40 3.56
CA SER A 51 -6.41 3.07 2.15
C SER A 51 -5.33 2.00 1.98
N THR A 52 -4.26 2.11 2.75
CA THR A 52 -3.17 1.13 2.73
C THR A 52 -3.62 -0.22 3.28
N LEU A 53 -4.35 -0.23 4.40
CA LEU A 53 -4.92 -1.46 4.98
C LEU A 53 -5.85 -2.17 4.01
N ASN A 54 -6.78 -1.45 3.38
CA ASN A 54 -7.70 -2.01 2.40
C ASN A 54 -6.96 -2.63 1.20
N LYS A 55 -5.89 -1.97 0.74
CA LYS A 55 -5.05 -2.48 -0.35
C LYS A 55 -4.34 -3.78 0.05
N ILE A 56 -3.76 -3.82 1.24
CA ILE A 56 -3.09 -5.01 1.77
C ILE A 56 -4.11 -6.16 1.93
N GLU A 57 -5.27 -5.89 2.51
CA GLU A 57 -6.33 -6.89 2.69
C GLU A 57 -6.81 -7.46 1.35
N THR A 58 -6.95 -6.62 0.32
CA THR A 58 -7.33 -7.05 -1.03
C THR A 58 -6.27 -7.99 -1.62
N ILE A 59 -4.99 -7.65 -1.48
CA ILE A 59 -3.88 -8.49 -1.95
C ILE A 59 -3.85 -9.83 -1.20
N ILE A 60 -3.98 -9.81 0.12
CA ILE A 60 -3.97 -11.04 0.93
C ILE A 60 -5.13 -11.96 0.53
N LYS A 61 -6.35 -11.43 0.37
CA LYS A 61 -7.51 -12.22 -0.07
C LYS A 61 -7.31 -12.81 -1.47
N ALA A 62 -6.71 -12.08 -2.39
CA ALA A 62 -6.39 -12.58 -3.71
C ALA A 62 -5.37 -13.74 -3.63
N VAL A 63 -4.29 -13.56 -2.88
CA VAL A 63 -3.25 -14.58 -2.70
C VAL A 63 -3.77 -15.83 -1.99
N GLU A 64 -4.69 -15.71 -1.04
CA GLU A 64 -5.33 -16.83 -0.36
C GLU A 64 -6.27 -17.64 -1.29
N LYS A 65 -7.01 -16.94 -2.14
CA LYS A 65 -8.00 -17.56 -3.03
C LYS A 65 -7.36 -18.40 -4.15
N ILE A 66 -6.20 -18.00 -4.63
CA ILE A 66 -5.55 -18.65 -5.79
C ILE A 66 -5.13 -20.09 -5.50
N PRO A 67 -4.42 -20.41 -4.38
CA PRO A 67 -4.10 -21.79 -4.06
C PRO A 67 -5.32 -22.66 -3.85
N GLN A 68 -6.41 -22.12 -3.28
CA GLN A 68 -7.65 -22.84 -3.12
C GLN A 68 -8.28 -23.19 -4.49
N GLN A 69 -8.30 -22.26 -5.44
CA GLN A 69 -8.79 -22.50 -6.79
C GLN A 69 -7.92 -23.52 -7.52
N MET A 70 -6.60 -23.45 -7.37
CA MET A 70 -5.69 -24.45 -7.93
C MET A 70 -5.93 -25.84 -7.34
N ALA A 71 -6.08 -25.94 -6.02
CA ALA A 71 -6.40 -27.20 -5.36
C ALA A 71 -7.72 -27.79 -5.84
N TYR A 72 -8.79 -27.00 -5.91
CA TYR A 72 -10.08 -27.46 -6.44
C TYR A 72 -9.98 -27.90 -7.91
N SER A 73 -9.18 -27.21 -8.72
CA SER A 73 -8.97 -27.62 -10.11
C SER A 73 -8.26 -28.95 -10.20
N LEU A 74 -7.40 -29.29 -9.24
CA LEU A 74 -6.65 -30.55 -9.20
C LEU A 74 -7.47 -31.70 -8.61
N GLU A 75 -8.48 -31.41 -7.80
CA GLU A 75 -9.36 -32.45 -7.25
C GLU A 75 -10.21 -33.09 -8.34
N GLY A 76 -10.09 -34.39 -8.50
CA GLY A 76 -10.96 -35.18 -9.38
C GLY A 76 -10.58 -35.22 -10.86
N SER A 77 -9.42 -34.70 -11.25
CA SER A 77 -8.92 -34.77 -12.62
C SER A 77 -7.53 -35.40 -12.68
N THR A 78 -7.25 -36.15 -13.74
CA THR A 78 -5.90 -36.63 -14.03
C THR A 78 -5.19 -35.56 -14.86
N TYR A 79 -4.11 -34.98 -14.35
CA TYR A 79 -3.33 -33.96 -15.02
C TYR A 79 -2.05 -34.54 -15.62
N THR A 80 -1.78 -34.14 -16.85
CA THR A 80 -0.46 -34.35 -17.44
C THR A 80 0.55 -33.35 -16.86
N LYS A 81 1.82 -33.61 -17.04
CA LYS A 81 2.90 -32.68 -16.66
C LYS A 81 2.71 -31.31 -17.33
N GLU A 82 2.35 -31.32 -18.59
CA GLU A 82 2.12 -30.13 -19.41
C GLU A 82 0.95 -29.30 -18.88
N ASP A 83 -0.14 -29.95 -18.45
CA ASP A 83 -1.30 -29.26 -17.85
C ASP A 83 -0.92 -28.55 -16.56
N LEU A 84 -0.14 -29.20 -15.68
CA LEU A 84 0.33 -28.61 -14.43
C LEU A 84 1.28 -27.44 -14.66
N LEU A 85 2.22 -27.56 -15.58
CA LEU A 85 3.13 -26.48 -15.97
C LEU A 85 2.35 -25.27 -16.53
N SER A 86 1.36 -25.54 -17.38
CA SER A 86 0.49 -24.50 -17.93
C SER A 86 -0.34 -23.80 -16.85
N LEU A 87 -0.92 -24.54 -15.91
CA LEU A 87 -1.69 -24.01 -14.79
C LEU A 87 -0.85 -23.08 -13.90
N ILE A 88 0.35 -23.53 -13.51
CA ILE A 88 1.25 -22.71 -12.66
C ILE A 88 1.68 -21.44 -13.40
N ARG A 89 2.06 -21.58 -14.68
CA ARG A 89 2.48 -20.45 -15.50
C ARG A 89 1.36 -19.41 -15.65
N GLN A 90 0.14 -19.86 -16.03
CA GLN A 90 -1.02 -18.97 -16.16
C GLN A 90 -1.39 -18.29 -14.84
N THR A 91 -1.22 -18.99 -13.72
CA THR A 91 -1.43 -18.42 -12.40
C THR A 91 -0.52 -17.21 -12.15
N VAL A 92 0.74 -17.30 -12.53
CA VAL A 92 1.71 -16.20 -12.39
C VAL A 92 1.46 -15.09 -13.42
N GLU A 93 1.11 -15.44 -14.66
CA GLU A 93 0.83 -14.49 -15.74
C GLU A 93 -0.40 -13.61 -15.44
N ASN A 94 -1.48 -14.25 -14.98
CA ASN A 94 -2.76 -13.58 -14.82
C ASN A 94 -2.94 -12.85 -13.48
N ASN A 95 -1.99 -12.98 -12.55
CA ASN A 95 -2.07 -12.37 -11.22
C ASN A 95 -0.85 -11.46 -10.99
N PRO A 96 -0.98 -10.13 -11.22
CA PRO A 96 0.12 -9.19 -11.06
C PRO A 96 0.74 -9.15 -9.66
N GLU A 97 -0.06 -9.43 -8.64
CA GLU A 97 0.31 -9.44 -7.21
C GLU A 97 1.14 -10.65 -6.81
N ILE A 98 1.16 -11.73 -7.61
CA ILE A 98 1.93 -12.95 -7.35
C ILE A 98 3.30 -12.84 -8.00
N TYR A 99 4.34 -13.02 -7.22
CA TYR A 99 5.71 -13.09 -7.72
C TYR A 99 6.01 -14.42 -8.40
N GLY A 100 5.56 -15.53 -7.81
CA GLY A 100 5.76 -16.87 -8.34
C GLY A 100 4.80 -17.88 -7.73
N SER A 101 4.65 -19.02 -8.39
CA SER A 101 3.77 -20.12 -7.98
C SER A 101 4.41 -21.46 -8.25
N THR A 102 4.06 -22.44 -7.43
CA THR A 102 4.49 -23.84 -7.54
C THR A 102 3.37 -24.78 -7.11
N ILE A 103 3.38 -25.98 -7.63
CA ILE A 103 2.66 -27.12 -7.09
C ILE A 103 3.72 -28.17 -6.74
N ALA A 104 3.87 -28.46 -5.46
CA ALA A 104 4.81 -29.46 -4.98
C ALA A 104 4.06 -30.73 -4.62
N PHE A 105 4.51 -31.85 -5.10
CA PHE A 105 3.99 -33.16 -4.78
C PHE A 105 4.87 -33.84 -3.72
N GLU A 106 4.26 -34.71 -2.93
CA GLU A 106 5.02 -35.60 -2.03
C GLU A 106 5.94 -36.49 -2.84
N PRO A 107 7.05 -36.97 -2.24
CA PRO A 107 8.00 -37.83 -2.92
C PRO A 107 7.34 -39.01 -3.63
N TYR A 108 7.72 -39.21 -4.90
CA TYR A 108 7.22 -40.30 -5.77
C TYR A 108 5.71 -40.26 -6.09
N MET A 109 4.96 -39.21 -5.64
CA MET A 109 3.51 -39.18 -5.85
C MET A 109 3.09 -38.75 -7.26
N PHE A 110 3.89 -37.90 -7.91
CA PHE A 110 3.60 -37.48 -9.29
C PHE A 110 4.24 -38.42 -10.32
N ASP A 111 5.48 -38.77 -10.11
CA ASP A 111 6.30 -39.64 -10.95
C ASP A 111 7.03 -40.66 -10.04
N PRO A 112 6.75 -41.98 -10.19
CA PRO A 112 7.39 -43.00 -9.36
C PRO A 112 8.94 -43.04 -9.45
N ASP A 113 9.50 -42.52 -10.53
CA ASP A 113 10.93 -42.45 -10.77
C ASP A 113 11.57 -41.16 -10.29
N SER A 114 10.77 -40.19 -9.85
CA SER A 114 11.22 -38.87 -9.42
C SER A 114 10.91 -38.61 -7.94
N PHE A 115 11.95 -38.37 -7.12
CA PHE A 115 11.76 -38.05 -5.71
C PHE A 115 11.06 -36.71 -5.51
N TYR A 116 11.40 -35.69 -6.31
CA TYR A 116 10.82 -34.38 -6.22
C TYR A 116 10.16 -33.96 -7.54
N PHE A 117 8.91 -33.50 -7.44
CA PHE A 117 8.26 -32.80 -8.54
C PHE A 117 7.66 -31.50 -8.01
N ALA A 118 8.40 -30.39 -8.14
CA ALA A 118 8.01 -29.08 -7.67
C ALA A 118 8.39 -28.00 -8.71
N PRO A 119 7.67 -27.96 -9.85
CA PRO A 119 7.87 -26.95 -10.88
C PRO A 119 7.50 -25.56 -10.35
N TYR A 120 8.34 -24.58 -10.59
CA TYR A 120 8.20 -23.21 -10.11
C TYR A 120 8.32 -22.21 -11.24
N TYR A 121 7.28 -21.39 -11.42
CA TYR A 121 7.31 -20.23 -12.30
C TYR A 121 7.36 -18.96 -11.47
N TYR A 122 8.17 -17.97 -11.89
CA TYR A 122 8.32 -16.71 -11.19
C TYR A 122 8.62 -15.54 -12.13
N LYS A 123 8.23 -14.34 -11.69
CA LYS A 123 8.51 -13.10 -12.40
C LYS A 123 9.96 -12.67 -12.16
N HIS A 124 10.67 -12.39 -13.23
CA HIS A 124 12.01 -11.79 -13.18
C HIS A 124 12.10 -10.65 -14.19
N LYS A 125 12.11 -9.40 -13.70
CA LYS A 125 11.94 -8.21 -14.53
C LYS A 125 10.59 -8.31 -15.29
N ASP A 126 10.61 -8.28 -16.62
CA ASP A 126 9.41 -8.34 -17.46
C ASP A 126 9.16 -9.74 -18.06
N GLU A 127 9.87 -10.77 -17.56
CA GLU A 127 9.77 -12.14 -18.07
C GLU A 127 9.33 -13.11 -16.98
N ILE A 128 8.63 -14.18 -17.38
CA ILE A 128 8.33 -15.31 -16.51
C ILE A 128 9.39 -16.39 -16.75
N LYS A 129 10.08 -16.75 -15.66
CA LYS A 129 11.11 -17.79 -15.64
C LYS A 129 10.59 -19.06 -14.98
N PHE A 130 11.22 -20.14 -15.36
CA PHE A 130 10.93 -21.49 -14.90
C PHE A 130 12.14 -22.13 -14.25
N THR A 131 11.91 -22.89 -13.16
CA THR A 131 12.88 -23.76 -12.53
C THR A 131 12.18 -24.87 -11.75
N TYR A 132 12.91 -25.86 -11.25
CA TYR A 132 12.42 -26.81 -10.25
C TYR A 132 12.95 -26.44 -8.86
N ILE A 133 12.08 -26.55 -7.84
CA ILE A 133 12.51 -26.38 -6.44
C ILE A 133 13.03 -27.76 -5.95
N GLY A 134 14.21 -27.75 -5.31
CA GLY A 134 14.79 -28.98 -4.74
C GLY A 134 15.56 -29.86 -5.73
N SER A 135 15.76 -29.44 -6.98
CA SER A 135 16.71 -30.08 -7.89
C SER A 135 18.10 -29.50 -7.61
N GLU A 136 18.91 -30.20 -6.82
CA GLU A 136 20.37 -30.10 -6.83
C GLU A 136 20.96 -31.04 -7.87
#